data_780ac460df38a9a694a57ed319bcb821
#
_entry.id   780ac460df38a9a694a57ed319bcb821
#
_cell.length_a   1.000
_cell.length_b   1.000
_cell.length_c   1.000
_cell.angle_alpha   90.00
_cell.angle_beta   90.00
_cell.angle_gamma   90.00
#
_symmetry.space_group_name_H-M   'P 1'
#
loop_
_entity.id
_entity.type
_entity.pdbx_description
1 polymer ?
#
loop_
_entity_poly.entity_id
_entity_poly.type
_entity_poly.pdbx_seq_one_letter_code
_entity_poly.pdbx_strand_id
1 'polypeptide(L)'
;MKSNELKAIALEQFALHGYQGASLSAIADKAGIKKQSIYSHFKSKEDLFIRAFEDSVQHELDFIERDLVGSDTSIRNMLNRFPANYLARYREDSNMKFFLRTSFFPPVELEEPIKEGTEKYISGLESLFVQLFEKYGQLHGEMTPEKASVAYLTILDGLLVELMYGRSDRLEKRLDHSLEVFWKGVSERECHE
;
A
#
# COMPACT_ATOMS: atom_id res chain seq x y z
N MET A 1 -6.89 19.33 -20.42
CA MET A 1 -6.83 18.40 -19.27
C MET A 1 -5.36 18.18 -18.91
N LYS A 2 -5.01 18.21 -17.63
CA LYS A 2 -3.63 18.00 -17.18
C LYS A 2 -3.29 16.50 -17.17
N SER A 3 -2.02 16.15 -17.35
CA SER A 3 -1.53 14.76 -17.34
C SER A 3 -1.98 13.99 -16.07
N ASN A 4 -1.96 14.65 -14.91
CA ASN A 4 -2.37 14.03 -13.63
C ASN A 4 -3.86 13.71 -13.57
N GLU A 5 -4.73 14.55 -14.15
CA GLU A 5 -6.18 14.27 -14.23
C GLU A 5 -6.44 13.04 -15.11
N LEU A 6 -5.69 12.91 -16.22
CA LEU A 6 -5.80 11.77 -17.10
C LEU A 6 -5.29 10.47 -16.43
N LYS A 7 -4.19 10.54 -15.67
CA LYS A 7 -3.69 9.39 -14.89
C LYS A 7 -4.71 8.93 -13.84
N ALA A 8 -5.36 9.87 -13.14
CA ALA A 8 -6.39 9.53 -12.14
C ALA A 8 -7.59 8.79 -12.78
N ILE A 9 -8.10 9.28 -13.92
CA ILE A 9 -9.16 8.62 -14.67
C ILE A 9 -8.72 7.24 -15.18
N ALA A 10 -7.49 7.15 -15.68
CA ALA A 10 -6.93 5.89 -16.17
C ALA A 10 -6.78 4.86 -15.03
N LEU A 11 -6.30 5.29 -13.86
CA LEU A 11 -6.19 4.47 -12.66
C LEU A 11 -7.53 3.83 -12.28
N GLU A 12 -8.62 4.61 -12.25
CA GLU A 12 -9.96 4.06 -11.98
C GLU A 12 -10.37 3.00 -13.01
N GLN A 13 -10.07 3.23 -14.31
CA GLN A 13 -10.37 2.25 -15.35
C GLN A 13 -9.52 0.99 -15.23
N PHE A 14 -8.26 1.13 -14.87
CA PHE A 14 -7.36 0.01 -14.60
C PHE A 14 -7.73 -0.76 -13.32
N ALA A 15 -8.14 -0.06 -12.26
CA ALA A 15 -8.62 -0.68 -11.03
C ALA A 15 -9.86 -1.56 -11.29
N LEU A 16 -10.78 -1.07 -12.12
CA LEU A 16 -12.05 -1.75 -12.41
C LEU A 16 -11.88 -2.90 -13.40
N HIS A 17 -11.15 -2.68 -14.50
CA HIS A 17 -11.11 -3.61 -15.65
C HIS A 17 -9.78 -4.35 -15.80
N GLY A 18 -8.76 -4.00 -14.99
CA GLY A 18 -7.39 -4.49 -15.16
C GLY A 18 -6.71 -3.90 -16.40
N TYR A 19 -5.43 -4.25 -16.58
CA TYR A 19 -4.67 -3.77 -17.73
C TYR A 19 -5.28 -4.20 -19.06
N GLN A 20 -5.59 -5.48 -19.24
CA GLN A 20 -6.11 -6.01 -20.51
C GLN A 20 -7.51 -5.47 -20.85
N GLY A 21 -8.41 -5.38 -19.85
CA GLY A 21 -9.79 -4.96 -20.06
C GLY A 21 -9.97 -3.45 -20.27
N ALA A 22 -9.05 -2.62 -19.80
CA ALA A 22 -9.09 -1.17 -20.00
C ALA A 22 -8.59 -0.80 -21.41
N SER A 23 -9.23 0.19 -22.06
CA SER A 23 -8.81 0.71 -23.36
C SER A 23 -8.59 2.22 -23.33
N LEU A 24 -7.62 2.71 -24.14
CA LEU A 24 -7.40 4.15 -24.28
C LEU A 24 -8.63 4.90 -24.80
N SER A 25 -9.51 4.24 -25.55
CA SER A 25 -10.77 4.84 -26.02
C SER A 25 -11.71 5.06 -24.85
N ALA A 26 -11.95 4.04 -24.00
CA ALA A 26 -12.80 4.17 -22.82
C ALA A 26 -12.26 5.22 -21.81
N ILE A 27 -10.93 5.28 -21.64
CA ILE A 27 -10.28 6.31 -20.81
C ILE A 27 -10.52 7.71 -21.40
N ALA A 28 -10.35 7.88 -22.72
CA ALA A 28 -10.58 9.14 -23.41
C ALA A 28 -12.04 9.60 -23.31
N ASP A 29 -12.99 8.69 -23.53
CA ASP A 29 -14.42 8.96 -23.43
C ASP A 29 -14.80 9.42 -22.02
N LYS A 30 -14.31 8.71 -20.98
CA LYS A 30 -14.52 9.10 -19.57
C LYS A 30 -13.88 10.45 -19.23
N ALA A 31 -12.75 10.76 -19.87
CA ALA A 31 -12.04 12.03 -19.70
C ALA A 31 -12.65 13.18 -20.52
N GLY A 32 -13.64 12.91 -21.39
CA GLY A 32 -14.24 13.92 -22.26
C GLY A 32 -13.28 14.47 -23.33
N ILE A 33 -12.29 13.67 -23.78
CA ILE A 33 -11.30 14.07 -24.77
C ILE A 33 -11.24 13.07 -25.94
N LYS A 34 -10.60 13.48 -27.03
CA LYS A 34 -10.30 12.55 -28.13
C LYS A 34 -9.15 11.62 -27.74
N LYS A 35 -9.20 10.34 -28.17
CA LYS A 35 -8.13 9.36 -27.93
C LYS A 35 -6.75 9.88 -28.37
N GLN A 36 -6.67 10.63 -29.48
CA GLN A 36 -5.42 11.24 -29.95
C GLN A 36 -4.81 12.20 -28.93
N SER A 37 -5.62 12.84 -28.08
CA SER A 37 -5.13 13.75 -27.04
C SER A 37 -4.38 13.01 -25.93
N ILE A 38 -4.61 11.72 -25.73
CA ILE A 38 -3.85 10.91 -24.78
C ILE A 38 -2.39 10.81 -25.22
N TYR A 39 -2.15 10.63 -26.53
CA TYR A 39 -0.81 10.48 -27.09
C TYR A 39 0.05 11.76 -27.02
N SER A 40 -0.55 12.93 -26.71
CA SER A 40 0.23 14.14 -26.40
C SER A 40 0.88 14.09 -25.01
N HIS A 41 0.44 13.18 -24.13
CA HIS A 41 0.93 13.03 -22.76
C HIS A 41 1.63 11.69 -22.52
N PHE A 42 1.19 10.61 -23.17
CA PHE A 42 1.64 9.24 -22.95
C PHE A 42 1.92 8.54 -24.27
N LYS A 43 3.04 7.84 -24.36
CA LYS A 43 3.48 7.16 -25.60
C LYS A 43 2.58 6.00 -25.99
N SER A 44 2.03 5.30 -25.00
CA SER A 44 1.22 4.11 -25.18
C SER A 44 0.31 3.86 -23.96
N LYS A 45 -0.51 2.81 -23.99
CA LYS A 45 -1.28 2.34 -22.84
C LYS A 45 -0.36 1.85 -21.72
N GLU A 46 0.75 1.21 -22.07
CA GLU A 46 1.77 0.76 -21.15
C GLU A 46 2.40 1.94 -20.39
N ASP A 47 2.84 2.99 -21.11
CA ASP A 47 3.41 4.20 -20.51
C ASP A 47 2.41 4.87 -19.54
N LEU A 48 1.14 4.96 -19.91
CA LEU A 48 0.08 5.47 -19.04
C LEU A 48 -0.11 4.60 -17.79
N PHE A 49 -0.11 3.26 -17.96
CA PHE A 49 -0.28 2.32 -16.86
C PHE A 49 0.87 2.38 -15.87
N ILE A 50 2.12 2.33 -16.37
CA ILE A 50 3.33 2.38 -15.53
C ILE A 50 3.36 3.70 -14.71
N ARG A 51 3.12 4.84 -15.36
CA ARG A 51 3.09 6.14 -14.66
C ARG A 51 1.94 6.26 -13.67
N ALA A 52 0.78 5.66 -13.96
CA ALA A 52 -0.31 5.59 -12.99
C ALA A 52 0.06 4.70 -11.79
N PHE A 53 0.83 3.63 -12.02
CA PHE A 53 1.31 2.77 -10.96
C PHE A 53 2.39 3.45 -10.10
N GLU A 54 3.33 4.16 -10.71
CA GLU A 54 4.35 4.95 -9.99
C GLU A 54 3.69 6.01 -9.09
N ASP A 55 2.69 6.73 -9.59
CA ASP A 55 1.92 7.70 -8.80
C ASP A 55 1.17 6.98 -7.64
N SER A 56 0.64 5.79 -7.91
CA SER A 56 -0.06 4.97 -6.92
C SER A 56 0.88 4.52 -5.79
N VAL A 57 2.09 4.08 -6.12
CA VAL A 57 3.14 3.77 -5.14
C VAL A 57 3.42 4.97 -4.22
N GLN A 58 3.64 6.14 -4.81
CA GLN A 58 3.93 7.34 -4.02
C GLN A 58 2.74 7.74 -3.14
N HIS A 59 1.52 7.64 -3.67
CA HIS A 59 0.30 7.94 -2.91
C HIS A 59 0.12 7.01 -1.70
N GLU A 60 0.45 5.73 -1.84
CA GLU A 60 0.39 4.77 -0.72
C GLU A 60 1.44 5.09 0.35
N LEU A 61 2.69 5.39 -0.04
CA LEU A 61 3.74 5.79 0.90
C LEU A 61 3.36 7.07 1.66
N ASP A 62 2.89 8.10 0.94
CA ASP A 62 2.44 9.37 1.54
C ASP A 62 1.25 9.19 2.49
N PHE A 63 0.35 8.24 2.18
CA PHE A 63 -0.77 7.93 3.07
C PHE A 63 -0.28 7.28 4.36
N ILE A 64 0.59 6.27 4.25
CA ILE A 64 1.09 5.51 5.41
C ILE A 64 1.88 6.44 6.33
N GLU A 65 2.75 7.27 5.77
CA GLU A 65 3.51 8.24 6.55
C GLU A 65 2.57 9.20 7.31
N ARG A 66 1.56 9.75 6.66
CA ARG A 66 0.59 10.66 7.30
C ARG A 66 -0.25 9.97 8.37
N ASP A 67 -0.67 8.73 8.17
CA ASP A 67 -1.48 7.99 9.15
C ASP A 67 -0.66 7.62 10.38
N LEU A 68 0.62 7.26 10.20
CA LEU A 68 1.52 6.87 11.27
C LEU A 68 2.07 8.07 12.05
N VAL A 69 2.42 9.17 11.39
CA VAL A 69 3.01 10.38 12.01
C VAL A 69 1.95 11.27 12.72
N GLY A 70 0.69 10.84 12.80
CA GLY A 70 -0.37 11.58 13.48
C GLY A 70 -0.08 11.97 14.93
N SER A 71 -1.09 12.44 15.66
CA SER A 71 -0.99 13.01 17.01
C SER A 71 -0.61 12.03 18.14
N ASP A 72 -0.41 10.75 17.85
CA ASP A 72 -0.13 9.72 18.85
C ASP A 72 1.39 9.63 19.10
N THR A 73 1.78 9.62 20.37
CA THR A 73 3.19 9.51 20.79
C THR A 73 3.59 8.07 21.15
N SER A 74 2.62 7.16 21.21
CA SER A 74 2.85 5.74 21.50
C SER A 74 2.91 4.94 20.22
N ILE A 75 4.06 4.33 19.94
CA ILE A 75 4.22 3.44 18.78
C ILE A 75 3.22 2.26 18.83
N ARG A 76 2.92 1.75 20.03
CA ARG A 76 1.92 0.67 20.20
C ARG A 76 0.55 1.11 19.70
N ASN A 77 0.11 2.31 20.05
CA ASN A 77 -1.18 2.84 19.60
C ASN A 77 -1.19 3.08 18.10
N MET A 78 -0.13 3.67 17.54
CA MET A 78 0.03 3.86 16.09
C MET A 78 -0.10 2.54 15.34
N LEU A 79 0.69 1.53 15.73
CA LEU A 79 0.76 0.25 15.02
C LEU A 79 -0.46 -0.65 15.28
N ASN A 80 -1.17 -0.49 16.38
CA ASN A 80 -2.43 -1.20 16.60
C ASN A 80 -3.57 -0.59 15.76
N ARG A 81 -3.59 0.73 15.58
CA ARG A 81 -4.62 1.44 14.81
C ARG A 81 -4.42 1.32 13.30
N PHE A 82 -3.17 1.39 12.85
CA PHE A 82 -2.82 1.46 11.44
C PHE A 82 -3.45 0.36 10.57
N PRO A 83 -3.42 -0.95 10.93
CA PRO A 83 -4.01 -1.98 10.09
C PRO A 83 -5.50 -1.81 9.86
N ALA A 84 -6.26 -1.40 10.89
CA ALA A 84 -7.70 -1.17 10.77
C ALA A 84 -8.01 -0.02 9.79
N ASN A 85 -7.28 1.10 9.90
CA ASN A 85 -7.42 2.24 9.00
C ASN A 85 -7.04 1.86 7.56
N TYR A 86 -5.93 1.14 7.40
CA TYR A 86 -5.43 0.71 6.10
C TYR A 86 -6.42 -0.25 5.41
N LEU A 87 -6.96 -1.22 6.15
CA LEU A 87 -7.92 -2.18 5.63
C LEU A 87 -9.28 -1.55 5.30
N ALA A 88 -9.72 -0.55 6.07
CA ALA A 88 -10.97 0.16 5.80
C ALA A 88 -10.92 0.88 4.44
N ARG A 89 -9.79 1.46 4.06
CA ARG A 89 -9.59 2.12 2.76
C ARG A 89 -9.80 1.19 1.58
N TYR A 90 -9.41 -0.08 1.68
CA TYR A 90 -9.50 -1.01 0.55
C TYR A 90 -10.91 -1.10 -0.05
N ARG A 91 -11.95 -0.88 0.75
CA ARG A 91 -13.35 -0.97 0.28
C ARG A 91 -13.74 0.18 -0.65
N GLU A 92 -13.15 1.36 -0.46
CA GLU A 92 -13.59 2.61 -1.10
C GLU A 92 -12.52 3.23 -2.02
N ASP A 93 -11.25 2.99 -1.73
CA ASP A 93 -10.13 3.64 -2.43
C ASP A 93 -9.72 2.87 -3.69
N SER A 94 -10.00 3.46 -4.85
CA SER A 94 -9.60 2.90 -6.15
C SER A 94 -8.09 2.86 -6.33
N ASN A 95 -7.34 3.79 -5.72
CA ASN A 95 -5.88 3.78 -5.77
C ASN A 95 -5.31 2.56 -5.06
N MET A 96 -5.76 2.30 -3.84
CA MET A 96 -5.34 1.13 -3.07
C MET A 96 -5.70 -0.19 -3.77
N LYS A 97 -6.91 -0.29 -4.34
CA LYS A 97 -7.32 -1.47 -5.13
C LYS A 97 -6.41 -1.68 -6.36
N PHE A 98 -6.13 -0.60 -7.09
CA PHE A 98 -5.24 -0.64 -8.25
C PHE A 98 -3.82 -1.03 -7.84
N PHE A 99 -3.28 -0.38 -6.81
CA PHE A 99 -1.95 -0.64 -6.29
C PHE A 99 -1.77 -2.11 -5.88
N LEU A 100 -2.61 -2.61 -4.96
CA LEU A 100 -2.50 -4.00 -4.46
C LEU A 100 -2.67 -5.02 -5.58
N ARG A 101 -3.72 -4.87 -6.42
CA ARG A 101 -3.94 -5.79 -7.54
C ARG A 101 -2.75 -5.82 -8.48
N THR A 102 -2.17 -4.68 -8.79
CA THR A 102 -1.06 -4.57 -9.74
C THR A 102 0.23 -5.12 -9.15
N SER A 103 0.52 -4.84 -7.87
CA SER A 103 1.71 -5.36 -7.18
C SER A 103 1.69 -6.88 -7.01
N PHE A 104 0.54 -7.46 -6.64
CA PHE A 104 0.42 -8.90 -6.45
C PHE A 104 0.23 -9.71 -7.74
N PHE A 105 -0.41 -9.10 -8.75
CA PHE A 105 -0.72 -9.74 -10.04
C PHE A 105 -0.38 -8.79 -11.19
N PRO A 106 0.92 -8.55 -11.43
CA PRO A 106 1.35 -7.68 -12.51
C PRO A 106 0.92 -8.23 -13.88
N PRO A 107 0.56 -7.36 -14.85
CA PRO A 107 0.42 -7.79 -16.22
C PRO A 107 1.73 -8.40 -16.73
N VAL A 108 1.67 -9.55 -17.39
CA VAL A 108 2.87 -10.29 -17.84
C VAL A 108 3.82 -9.41 -18.65
N GLU A 109 3.26 -8.56 -19.52
CA GLU A 109 4.02 -7.67 -20.39
C GLU A 109 4.72 -6.51 -19.63
N LEU A 110 4.30 -6.25 -18.39
CA LEU A 110 4.77 -5.14 -17.55
C LEU A 110 5.39 -5.63 -16.22
N GLU A 111 5.68 -6.92 -16.12
CA GLU A 111 6.12 -7.55 -14.86
C GLU A 111 7.35 -6.85 -14.26
N GLU A 112 8.38 -6.60 -15.08
CA GLU A 112 9.62 -5.99 -14.58
C GLU A 112 9.44 -4.55 -14.05
N PRO A 113 8.84 -3.59 -14.78
CA PRO A 113 8.65 -2.25 -14.23
C PRO A 113 7.70 -2.22 -13.04
N ILE A 114 6.73 -3.14 -12.95
CA ILE A 114 5.86 -3.24 -11.77
C ILE A 114 6.61 -3.81 -10.56
N LYS A 115 7.46 -4.82 -10.74
CA LYS A 115 8.32 -5.34 -9.68
C LYS A 115 9.26 -4.26 -9.13
N GLU A 116 9.88 -3.49 -10.01
CA GLU A 116 10.75 -2.37 -9.61
C GLU A 116 10.00 -1.33 -8.76
N GLY A 117 8.80 -0.93 -9.19
CA GLY A 117 7.96 -0.02 -8.43
C GLY A 117 7.49 -0.61 -7.09
N THR A 118 7.15 -1.91 -7.05
CA THR A 118 6.78 -2.62 -5.83
C THR A 118 7.95 -2.72 -4.85
N GLU A 119 9.15 -3.01 -5.33
CA GLU A 119 10.37 -3.04 -4.52
C GLU A 119 10.66 -1.68 -3.88
N LYS A 120 10.49 -0.60 -4.65
CA LYS A 120 10.60 0.77 -4.13
C LYS A 120 9.61 1.03 -3.00
N TYR A 121 8.36 0.55 -3.13
CA TYR A 121 7.37 0.64 -2.08
C TYR A 121 7.77 -0.12 -0.82
N ILE A 122 8.20 -1.39 -0.96
CA ILE A 122 8.62 -2.24 0.16
C ILE A 122 9.80 -1.60 0.90
N SER A 123 10.86 -1.19 0.18
CA SER A 123 12.02 -0.53 0.77
C SER A 123 11.66 0.79 1.47
N GLY A 124 10.70 1.55 0.90
CA GLY A 124 10.18 2.77 1.54
C GLY A 124 9.45 2.48 2.84
N LEU A 125 8.62 1.43 2.88
CA LEU A 125 7.95 0.98 4.10
C LEU A 125 8.95 0.52 5.16
N GLU A 126 9.88 -0.35 4.81
CA GLU A 126 10.90 -0.84 5.74
C GLU A 126 11.64 0.33 6.38
N SER A 127 12.10 1.30 5.58
CA SER A 127 12.77 2.50 6.09
C SER A 127 11.90 3.31 7.03
N LEU A 128 10.62 3.51 6.70
CA LEU A 128 9.67 4.26 7.53
C LEU A 128 9.45 3.58 8.89
N PHE A 129 9.23 2.26 8.90
CA PHE A 129 8.98 1.53 10.15
C PHE A 129 10.24 1.43 11.02
N VAL A 130 11.43 1.29 10.42
CA VAL A 130 12.71 1.36 11.16
C VAL A 130 12.81 2.71 11.88
N GLN A 131 12.60 3.83 11.19
CA GLN A 131 12.63 5.16 11.78
C GLN A 131 11.60 5.34 12.91
N LEU A 132 10.39 4.75 12.76
CA LEU A 132 9.39 4.77 13.83
C LEU A 132 9.84 4.01 15.07
N PHE A 133 10.43 2.82 14.90
CA PHE A 133 10.96 2.05 16.04
C PHE A 133 12.20 2.69 16.66
N GLU A 134 13.06 3.34 15.88
CA GLU A 134 14.18 4.13 16.42
C GLU A 134 13.69 5.30 17.27
N LYS A 135 12.66 5.99 16.83
CA LYS A 135 12.17 7.22 17.48
C LYS A 135 11.28 6.96 18.68
N TYR A 136 10.43 5.95 18.61
CA TYR A 136 9.37 5.72 19.59
C TYR A 136 9.40 4.33 20.22
N GLY A 137 10.23 3.42 19.72
CA GLY A 137 10.28 2.04 20.17
C GLY A 137 10.97 1.89 21.52
N GLN A 138 10.32 1.19 22.44
CA GLN A 138 10.93 0.67 23.66
C GLN A 138 11.17 -0.83 23.44
N LEU A 139 12.30 -1.14 22.83
CA LEU A 139 12.67 -2.50 22.44
C LEU A 139 13.46 -3.18 23.56
N HIS A 140 13.20 -4.47 23.77
CA HIS A 140 13.89 -5.22 24.82
C HIS A 140 14.93 -6.20 24.27
N GLY A 141 15.94 -6.50 25.07
CA GLY A 141 16.94 -7.53 24.78
C GLY A 141 17.72 -7.25 23.49
N GLU A 142 17.77 -8.24 22.61
CA GLU A 142 18.45 -8.15 21.31
C GLU A 142 17.52 -7.73 20.15
N MET A 143 16.33 -7.19 20.47
CA MET A 143 15.40 -6.68 19.46
C MET A 143 15.94 -5.37 18.89
N THR A 144 16.09 -5.31 17.56
CA THR A 144 16.49 -4.09 16.85
C THR A 144 15.30 -3.49 16.09
N PRO A 145 15.35 -2.19 15.75
CA PRO A 145 14.33 -1.55 14.92
C PRO A 145 14.05 -2.31 13.62
N GLU A 146 15.08 -2.84 12.96
CA GLU A 146 14.94 -3.62 11.72
C GLU A 146 14.18 -4.93 11.96
N LYS A 147 14.54 -5.68 13.02
CA LYS A 147 13.84 -6.93 13.39
C LYS A 147 12.37 -6.68 13.68
N ALA A 148 12.07 -5.63 14.45
CA ALA A 148 10.72 -5.25 14.80
C ALA A 148 9.92 -4.82 13.53
N SER A 149 10.54 -4.04 12.65
CA SER A 149 9.95 -3.58 11.39
C SER A 149 9.59 -4.75 10.48
N VAL A 150 10.53 -5.65 10.20
CA VAL A 150 10.31 -6.83 9.36
C VAL A 150 9.20 -7.72 9.93
N ALA A 151 9.21 -7.97 11.25
CA ALA A 151 8.18 -8.77 11.90
C ALA A 151 6.79 -8.13 11.77
N TYR A 152 6.68 -6.81 11.95
CA TYR A 152 5.41 -6.11 11.81
C TYR A 152 4.92 -6.07 10.36
N LEU A 153 5.79 -5.78 9.39
CA LEU A 153 5.45 -5.79 7.98
C LEU A 153 5.01 -7.17 7.50
N THR A 154 5.63 -8.25 7.99
CA THR A 154 5.19 -9.63 7.72
C THR A 154 3.76 -9.89 8.20
N ILE A 155 3.35 -9.31 9.34
CA ILE A 155 1.96 -9.37 9.80
C ILE A 155 1.04 -8.64 8.82
N LEU A 156 1.41 -7.42 8.39
CA LEU A 156 0.62 -6.66 7.42
C LEU A 156 0.46 -7.41 6.09
N ASP A 157 1.51 -8.01 5.57
CA ASP A 157 1.45 -8.81 4.34
C ASP A 157 0.45 -9.97 4.46
N GLY A 158 0.47 -10.67 5.60
CA GLY A 158 -0.51 -11.72 5.88
C GLY A 158 -1.95 -11.21 5.92
N LEU A 159 -2.18 -10.00 6.44
CA LEU A 159 -3.50 -9.37 6.47
C LEU A 159 -3.95 -8.92 5.07
N LEU A 160 -3.04 -8.41 4.23
CA LEU A 160 -3.36 -8.06 2.85
C LEU A 160 -3.80 -9.27 2.03
N VAL A 161 -3.18 -10.42 2.24
CA VAL A 161 -3.61 -11.69 1.62
C VAL A 161 -5.05 -12.03 2.03
N GLU A 162 -5.39 -11.98 3.32
CA GLU A 162 -6.77 -12.25 3.78
C GLU A 162 -7.78 -11.24 3.23
N LEU A 163 -7.37 -9.97 3.13
CA LEU A 163 -8.19 -8.91 2.55
C LEU A 163 -8.54 -9.20 1.08
N MET A 164 -7.56 -9.65 0.31
CA MET A 164 -7.75 -10.00 -1.12
C MET A 164 -8.65 -11.22 -1.31
N TYR A 165 -8.63 -12.18 -0.36
CA TYR A 165 -9.55 -13.32 -0.36
C TYR A 165 -10.96 -12.97 0.16
N GLY A 166 -11.19 -11.76 0.68
CA GLY A 166 -12.51 -11.29 1.14
C GLY A 166 -13.01 -11.94 2.44
N ARG A 167 -12.12 -12.46 3.29
CA ARG A 167 -12.44 -13.15 4.53
C ARG A 167 -12.26 -12.25 5.76
N SER A 168 -13.23 -11.35 5.98
CA SER A 168 -13.18 -10.38 7.09
C SER A 168 -13.15 -11.03 8.48
N ASP A 169 -13.87 -12.16 8.67
CA ASP A 169 -13.91 -12.93 9.92
C ASP A 169 -12.54 -13.44 10.37
N ARG A 170 -11.73 -13.92 9.42
CA ARG A 170 -10.36 -14.37 9.70
C ARG A 170 -9.39 -13.23 9.89
N LEU A 171 -9.61 -12.13 9.22
CA LEU A 171 -8.72 -10.96 9.24
C LEU A 171 -8.64 -10.35 10.63
N GLU A 172 -9.79 -10.05 11.28
CA GLU A 172 -9.84 -9.50 12.64
C GLU A 172 -9.13 -10.42 13.64
N LYS A 173 -9.46 -11.71 13.62
CA LYS A 173 -8.83 -12.70 14.52
C LYS A 173 -7.30 -12.77 14.32
N ARG A 174 -6.83 -12.75 13.07
CA ARG A 174 -5.39 -12.80 12.76
C ARG A 174 -4.70 -11.53 13.23
N LEU A 175 -5.30 -10.38 13.00
CA LEU A 175 -4.77 -9.09 13.45
C LEU A 175 -4.55 -9.10 14.96
N ASP A 176 -5.61 -9.38 15.74
CA ASP A 176 -5.57 -9.34 17.20
C ASP A 176 -4.51 -10.28 17.78
N HIS A 177 -4.53 -11.54 17.35
CA HIS A 177 -3.58 -12.52 17.89
C HIS A 177 -2.14 -12.27 17.42
N SER A 178 -1.93 -11.83 16.18
CA SER A 178 -0.59 -11.54 15.69
C SER A 178 0.01 -10.32 16.39
N LEU A 179 -0.77 -9.26 16.62
CA LEU A 179 -0.31 -8.08 17.36
C LEU A 179 -0.05 -8.41 18.82
N GLU A 180 -0.87 -9.24 19.47
CA GLU A 180 -0.62 -9.67 20.84
C GLU A 180 0.73 -10.39 20.97
N VAL A 181 1.01 -11.35 20.08
CA VAL A 181 2.27 -12.10 20.07
C VAL A 181 3.44 -11.18 19.72
N PHE A 182 3.27 -10.30 18.74
CA PHE A 182 4.27 -9.33 18.31
C PHE A 182 4.72 -8.45 19.50
N TRP A 183 3.78 -7.83 20.21
CA TRP A 183 4.10 -6.95 21.32
C TRP A 183 4.75 -7.68 22.50
N LYS A 184 4.37 -8.93 22.77
CA LYS A 184 5.05 -9.77 23.78
C LYS A 184 6.50 -10.09 23.41
N GLY A 185 6.82 -10.09 22.10
CA GLY A 185 8.17 -10.34 21.61
C GLY A 185 9.03 -9.10 21.44
N VAL A 186 8.42 -7.94 21.28
CA VAL A 186 9.13 -6.69 20.88
C VAL A 186 9.31 -5.71 22.03
N SER A 187 8.35 -5.60 22.96
CA SER A 187 8.38 -4.65 24.06
C SER A 187 8.92 -5.29 25.35
N GLU A 188 9.55 -4.50 26.20
CA GLU A 188 9.80 -4.91 27.56
C GLU A 188 8.49 -5.35 28.24
N ARG A 189 8.55 -6.42 29.02
CA ARG A 189 7.42 -6.80 29.87
C ARG A 189 7.19 -5.65 30.85
N GLU A 190 6.00 -5.04 30.81
CA GLU A 190 5.55 -4.28 31.96
C GLU A 190 5.61 -5.26 33.15
N CYS A 191 6.59 -5.07 34.02
CA CYS A 191 6.62 -5.75 35.34
C CYS A 191 5.41 -5.21 36.08
N HIS A 192 4.30 -5.94 36.08
CA HIS A 192 3.25 -5.77 37.07
C HIS A 192 3.81 -6.31 38.37
N GLU A 193 4.34 -5.40 39.23
CA GLU A 193 4.52 -5.63 40.67
C GLU A 193 3.17 -5.74 41.38
#